data_b3ffec1dcf58a261f4bcc42d083b8a55
#
_entry.id   b3ffec1dcf58a261f4bcc42d083b8a55
#
_cell.length_a   1.000
_cell.length_b   1.000
_cell.length_c   1.000
_cell.angle_alpha   90.00
_cell.angle_beta   90.00
_cell.angle_gamma   90.00
#
_symmetry.space_group_name_H-M   'P 1'
#
loop_
_entity.id
_entity.type
_entity.pdbx_description
1 polymer ?
#
loop_
_entity_poly.entity_id
_entity_poly.type
_entity_poly.pdbx_seq_one_letter_code
_entity_poly.pdbx_strand_id
1 'polypeptide(L)'
;MLSSRTRRSGGRTAALLRLAAVTVGRTDTAFGAFYRRLSSRIGKAKAATATARKLAVLFYNAVRYGMEYVDPGASYYETRYRTRVVNNLHRRAKAFGFVLHPLEPKAGAAVS
;
A
#
# COMPACT_ATOMS: atom_id res chain seq x y z
N MET A 1 7.21 -30.03 8.64
CA MET A 1 7.12 -29.36 7.34
C MET A 1 6.14 -28.21 7.38
N LEU A 2 6.52 -27.12 6.78
CA LEU A 2 5.64 -25.98 6.74
C LEU A 2 4.71 -26.07 5.53
N SER A 3 3.45 -25.80 5.79
CA SER A 3 2.49 -25.68 4.71
C SER A 3 2.75 -24.42 3.92
N SER A 4 2.46 -24.44 2.61
CA SER A 4 2.51 -23.25 1.81
C SER A 4 1.38 -22.27 2.18
N ARG A 5 0.39 -22.74 2.90
CA ARG A 5 -0.69 -21.88 3.37
C ARG A 5 -0.27 -21.12 4.61
N THR A 6 -0.87 -19.95 4.79
CA THR A 6 -0.67 -19.20 6.00
C THR A 6 -1.20 -19.99 7.18
N ARG A 7 -0.39 -20.10 8.21
CA ARG A 7 -0.80 -20.82 9.42
C ARG A 7 -1.91 -20.06 10.12
N ARG A 8 -2.79 -20.82 10.71
CA ARG A 8 -3.85 -20.23 11.54
C ARG A 8 -3.37 -19.91 12.94
N SER A 9 -2.12 -20.20 13.23
CA SER A 9 -1.56 -19.90 14.53
C SER A 9 -1.56 -18.40 14.78
N GLY A 10 -1.30 -18.04 15.99
CA GLY A 10 -1.26 -16.66 16.37
C GLY A 10 -2.64 -16.08 16.67
N GLY A 11 -3.67 -16.85 16.47
CA GLY A 11 -5.04 -16.53 16.72
C GLY A 11 -5.34 -15.11 17.15
N ARG A 12 -5.19 -14.83 18.43
CA ARG A 12 -5.56 -13.52 18.97
C ARG A 12 -4.70 -12.39 18.41
N THR A 13 -3.39 -12.61 18.32
CA THR A 13 -2.49 -11.59 17.80
C THR A 13 -2.77 -11.32 16.33
N ALA A 14 -2.95 -12.38 15.54
CA ALA A 14 -3.25 -12.22 14.12
C ALA A 14 -4.59 -11.51 13.91
N ALA A 15 -5.58 -11.86 14.72
CA ALA A 15 -6.88 -11.21 14.64
C ALA A 15 -6.80 -9.73 14.99
N LEU A 16 -6.05 -9.39 16.02
CA LEU A 16 -5.88 -7.99 16.41
C LEU A 16 -5.14 -7.20 15.34
N LEU A 17 -4.13 -7.78 14.71
CA LEU A 17 -3.41 -7.10 13.65
C LEU A 17 -4.28 -6.87 12.43
N ARG A 18 -5.14 -7.84 12.09
CA ARG A 18 -6.06 -7.65 10.99
C ARG A 18 -7.10 -6.58 11.29
N LEU A 19 -7.58 -6.55 12.53
CA LEU A 19 -8.51 -5.50 12.94
C LEU A 19 -7.83 -4.12 12.87
N ALA A 20 -6.60 -4.04 13.34
CA ALA A 20 -5.83 -2.80 13.28
C ALA A 20 -5.64 -2.35 11.82
N ALA A 21 -5.37 -3.29 10.91
CA ALA A 21 -5.21 -2.97 9.50
C ALA A 21 -6.48 -2.39 8.90
N VAL A 22 -7.62 -2.96 9.22
CA VAL A 22 -8.91 -2.45 8.73
C VAL A 22 -9.18 -1.06 9.30
N THR A 23 -8.90 -0.86 10.58
CA THR A 23 -9.08 0.44 11.23
C THR A 23 -8.18 1.50 10.59
N VAL A 24 -6.92 1.14 10.33
CA VAL A 24 -5.98 2.03 9.68
C VAL A 24 -6.47 2.47 8.30
N GLY A 25 -7.21 1.62 7.62
CA GLY A 25 -7.75 1.95 6.31
C GLY A 25 -8.69 3.15 6.31
N ARG A 26 -9.15 3.56 7.47
CA ARG A 26 -10.02 4.73 7.61
C ARG A 26 -9.25 6.01 7.94
N THR A 27 -7.94 5.93 8.01
CA THR A 27 -7.12 7.06 8.42
C THR A 27 -6.41 7.69 7.22
N ASP A 28 -6.01 8.93 7.40
CA ASP A 28 -5.25 9.66 6.38
C ASP A 28 -3.76 9.44 6.60
N THR A 29 -3.34 8.18 6.50
CA THR A 29 -1.96 7.78 6.70
C THR A 29 -1.48 6.99 5.49
N ALA A 30 -0.16 6.80 5.40
CA ALA A 30 0.40 5.97 4.33
C ALA A 30 -0.08 4.53 4.42
N PHE A 31 -0.17 3.98 5.63
CA PHE A 31 -0.72 2.64 5.82
C PHE A 31 -2.18 2.57 5.39
N GLY A 32 -2.96 3.61 5.71
CA GLY A 32 -4.35 3.67 5.29
C GLY A 32 -4.47 3.68 3.78
N ALA A 33 -3.67 4.49 3.11
CA ALA A 33 -3.66 4.54 1.65
C ALA A 33 -3.26 3.20 1.05
N PHE A 34 -2.25 2.55 1.63
CA PHE A 34 -1.82 1.23 1.19
C PHE A 34 -2.97 0.23 1.28
N TYR A 35 -3.65 0.20 2.41
CA TYR A 35 -4.77 -0.72 2.60
C TYR A 35 -5.88 -0.45 1.58
N ARG A 36 -6.25 0.82 1.40
CA ARG A 36 -7.33 1.17 0.47
C ARG A 36 -6.99 0.80 -0.96
N ARG A 37 -5.76 1.06 -1.39
CA ARG A 37 -5.33 0.68 -2.74
C ARG A 37 -5.33 -0.82 -2.93
N LEU A 38 -4.80 -1.52 -1.94
CA LEU A 38 -4.71 -2.96 -2.02
C LEU A 38 -6.08 -3.61 -1.97
N SER A 39 -6.98 -3.09 -1.12
CA SER A 39 -8.31 -3.68 -1.00
C SER A 39 -9.15 -3.51 -2.25
N SER A 40 -8.96 -2.44 -3.01
CA SER A 40 -9.67 -2.27 -4.27
C SER A 40 -9.15 -3.22 -5.35
N ARG A 41 -7.92 -3.70 -5.22
CA ARG A 41 -7.32 -4.58 -6.21
C ARG A 41 -7.49 -6.06 -5.89
N ILE A 42 -7.32 -6.46 -4.64
CA ILE A 42 -7.34 -7.88 -4.27
C ILE A 42 -8.40 -8.25 -3.25
N GLY A 43 -9.20 -7.27 -2.81
CA GLY A 43 -10.26 -7.52 -1.84
C GLY A 43 -9.83 -7.20 -0.43
N LYS A 44 -10.83 -6.95 0.43
CA LYS A 44 -10.59 -6.47 1.78
C LYS A 44 -9.88 -7.49 2.67
N ALA A 45 -10.26 -8.76 2.56
CA ALA A 45 -9.68 -9.78 3.43
C ALA A 45 -8.19 -9.96 3.18
N LYS A 46 -7.79 -10.06 1.91
CA LYS A 46 -6.38 -10.20 1.57
C LYS A 46 -5.60 -8.92 1.86
N ALA A 47 -6.22 -7.77 1.63
CA ALA A 47 -5.59 -6.50 1.93
C ALA A 47 -5.36 -6.34 3.42
N ALA A 48 -6.32 -6.75 4.24
CA ALA A 48 -6.16 -6.70 5.70
C ALA A 48 -4.99 -7.57 6.16
N THR A 49 -4.85 -8.76 5.61
CA THR A 49 -3.74 -9.64 5.95
C THR A 49 -2.40 -9.05 5.54
N ALA A 50 -2.32 -8.50 4.33
CA ALA A 50 -1.07 -7.90 3.85
C ALA A 50 -0.70 -6.66 4.67
N THR A 51 -1.67 -5.83 5.00
CA THR A 51 -1.43 -4.64 5.82
C THR A 51 -1.02 -5.04 7.23
N ALA A 52 -1.64 -6.08 7.78
CA ALA A 52 -1.29 -6.58 9.11
C ALA A 52 0.17 -7.05 9.14
N ARG A 53 0.63 -7.69 8.08
CA ARG A 53 2.04 -8.11 8.01
C ARG A 53 2.98 -6.91 8.03
N LYS A 54 2.64 -5.86 7.28
CA LYS A 54 3.47 -4.65 7.30
C LYS A 54 3.50 -4.02 8.67
N LEU A 55 2.36 -3.96 9.35
CA LEU A 55 2.30 -3.43 10.71
C LEU A 55 3.13 -4.26 11.67
N ALA A 56 3.06 -5.59 11.54
CA ALA A 56 3.83 -6.48 12.40
C ALA A 56 5.32 -6.30 12.22
N VAL A 57 5.77 -6.19 10.97
CA VAL A 57 7.20 -5.97 10.69
C VAL A 57 7.65 -4.63 11.24
N LEU A 58 6.84 -3.60 11.06
CA LEU A 58 7.17 -2.28 11.58
C LEU A 58 7.27 -2.30 13.09
N PHE A 59 6.32 -2.94 13.76
CA PHE A 59 6.33 -3.05 15.20
C PHE A 59 7.55 -3.82 15.69
N TYR A 60 7.85 -4.94 15.03
CA TYR A 60 9.03 -5.74 15.39
C TYR A 60 10.31 -4.92 15.28
N ASN A 61 10.45 -4.19 14.19
CA ASN A 61 11.65 -3.38 13.99
C ASN A 61 11.74 -2.25 15.00
N ALA A 62 10.62 -1.62 15.34
CA ALA A 62 10.62 -0.57 16.33
C ALA A 62 11.05 -1.08 17.69
N VAL A 63 10.56 -2.24 18.09
CA VAL A 63 10.91 -2.83 19.39
C VAL A 63 12.37 -3.28 19.39
N ARG A 64 12.79 -3.94 18.30
CA ARG A 64 14.13 -4.52 18.26
C ARG A 64 15.23 -3.46 18.13
N TYR A 65 15.01 -2.45 17.32
CA TYR A 65 16.04 -1.49 16.98
C TYR A 65 15.82 -0.12 17.60
N GLY A 66 14.73 0.05 18.33
CA GLY A 66 14.43 1.34 18.97
C GLY A 66 14.13 2.44 17.99
N MET A 67 13.63 2.07 16.80
CA MET A 67 13.34 3.07 15.78
C MET A 67 11.96 3.67 15.99
N GLU A 68 11.86 4.97 15.76
CA GLU A 68 10.58 5.63 15.72
C GLU A 68 10.04 5.62 14.31
N TYR A 69 8.76 5.38 14.21
CA TYR A 69 8.09 5.46 12.93
C TYR A 69 7.34 6.79 12.83
N VAL A 70 7.58 7.50 11.73
CA VAL A 70 6.81 8.68 11.40
C VAL A 70 6.09 8.41 10.10
N ASP A 71 4.76 8.45 10.14
CA ASP A 71 3.98 8.17 8.96
C ASP A 71 4.02 9.38 8.02
N PRO A 72 4.40 9.17 6.74
CA PRO A 72 4.50 10.30 5.82
C PRO A 72 3.17 10.80 5.27
N GLY A 73 2.07 10.13 5.62
CA GLY A 73 0.76 10.55 5.17
C GLY A 73 0.30 9.87 3.90
N ALA A 74 -1.03 9.88 3.71
CA ALA A 74 -1.64 9.21 2.56
C ALA A 74 -1.22 9.86 1.25
N SER A 75 -1.11 11.18 1.20
CA SER A 75 -0.77 11.85 -0.06
C SER A 75 0.65 11.51 -0.51
N TYR A 76 1.56 11.33 0.43
CA TYR A 76 2.92 10.87 0.10
C TYR A 76 2.87 9.49 -0.54
N TYR A 77 2.11 8.58 0.06
CA TYR A 77 1.96 7.24 -0.50
C TYR A 77 1.34 7.28 -1.88
N GLU A 78 0.28 8.07 -2.05
CA GLU A 78 -0.41 8.16 -3.33
C GLU A 78 0.50 8.72 -4.43
N THR A 79 1.32 9.69 -4.11
CA THR A 79 2.28 10.25 -5.05
C THR A 79 3.29 9.20 -5.49
N ARG A 80 3.83 8.46 -4.54
CA ARG A 80 4.79 7.41 -4.85
C ARG A 80 4.16 6.27 -5.66
N TYR A 81 2.93 5.93 -5.32
CA TYR A 81 2.20 4.91 -6.05
C TYR A 81 2.00 5.34 -7.51
N ARG A 82 1.58 6.57 -7.69
CA ARG A 82 1.36 7.11 -9.04
C ARG A 82 2.66 7.10 -9.85
N THR A 83 3.75 7.53 -9.26
CA THR A 83 5.04 7.53 -9.94
C THR A 83 5.43 6.13 -10.38
N ARG A 84 5.21 5.15 -9.51
CA ARG A 84 5.53 3.76 -9.82
C ARG A 84 4.70 3.23 -10.98
N VAL A 85 3.40 3.53 -10.97
CA VAL A 85 2.49 3.09 -12.04
C VAL A 85 2.88 3.74 -13.36
N VAL A 86 3.16 5.04 -13.35
CA VAL A 86 3.53 5.76 -14.57
C VAL A 86 4.85 5.20 -15.12
N ASN A 87 5.83 4.94 -14.27
CA ASN A 87 7.10 4.37 -14.72
C ASN A 87 6.90 2.98 -15.33
N ASN A 88 6.02 2.18 -14.76
CA ASN A 88 5.70 0.87 -15.33
C ASN A 88 5.03 1.00 -16.69
N LEU A 89 4.14 1.97 -16.84
CA LEU A 89 3.47 2.21 -18.13
C LEU A 89 4.48 2.62 -19.19
N HIS A 90 5.42 3.50 -18.85
CA HIS A 90 6.48 3.90 -19.78
C HIS A 90 7.28 2.69 -20.23
N ARG A 91 7.67 1.86 -19.29
CA ARG A 91 8.49 0.68 -19.60
C ARG A 91 7.72 -0.29 -20.48
N ARG A 92 6.46 -0.52 -20.20
CA ARG A 92 5.65 -1.44 -21.00
C ARG A 92 5.38 -0.88 -22.37
N ALA A 93 5.10 0.41 -22.47
CA ALA A 93 4.90 1.04 -23.76
C ALA A 93 6.14 0.90 -24.63
N LYS A 94 7.31 1.14 -24.03
CA LYS A 94 8.58 1.03 -24.79
C LYS A 94 8.79 -0.40 -25.27
N ALA A 95 8.45 -1.40 -24.46
CA ALA A 95 8.59 -2.80 -24.86
C ALA A 95 7.75 -3.15 -26.07
N PHE A 96 6.63 -2.46 -26.28
CA PHE A 96 5.76 -2.67 -27.42
C PHE A 96 5.99 -1.66 -28.55
N GLY A 97 6.98 -0.83 -28.42
CA GLY A 97 7.31 0.12 -29.48
C GLY A 97 6.58 1.44 -29.42
N PHE A 98 6.06 1.80 -28.26
CA PHE A 98 5.33 3.04 -28.07
C PHE A 98 6.04 3.95 -27.08
N VAL A 99 5.72 5.23 -27.17
CA VAL A 99 6.19 6.23 -26.22
C VAL A 99 4.96 6.91 -25.62
N LEU A 100 4.95 7.05 -24.30
CA LEU A 100 3.88 7.76 -23.63
C LEU A 100 4.19 9.24 -23.53
N HIS A 101 3.17 10.03 -23.80
CA HIS A 101 3.26 11.48 -23.64
C HIS A 101 2.17 11.96 -22.71
N PRO A 102 2.49 12.86 -21.78
CA PRO A 102 1.44 13.43 -20.93
C PRO A 102 0.44 14.19 -21.78
N LEU A 103 -0.80 14.12 -21.37
CA LEU A 103 -1.82 14.97 -22.00
C LEU A 103 -1.54 16.42 -21.62
N GLU A 104 -1.65 17.29 -22.60
CA GLU A 104 -1.54 18.71 -22.31
C GLU A 104 -2.78 19.16 -21.57
N PRO A 105 -2.62 19.90 -20.46
CA PRO A 105 -3.79 20.40 -19.75
C PRO A 105 -4.56 21.34 -20.64
N LYS A 106 -5.87 21.12 -20.69
CA LYS A 106 -6.74 22.08 -21.34
C LYS A 106 -6.77 23.34 -20.50
N ALA A 107 -6.98 24.49 -21.16
CA ALA A 107 -6.99 25.75 -20.45
C ALA A 107 -7.94 25.77 -19.26
N GLY A 108 -9.11 25.17 -19.39
CA GLY A 108 -10.05 25.11 -18.28
C GLY A 108 -9.69 24.06 -17.24
N ALA A 109 -8.99 23.01 -17.62
CA ALA A 109 -8.63 21.94 -16.69
C ALA A 109 -7.48 22.34 -15.79
N ALA A 110 -6.61 23.21 -16.26
CA ALA A 110 -5.45 23.63 -15.48
C ALA A 110 -5.83 24.47 -14.27
N VAL A 111 -7.02 25.01 -14.26
CA VAL A 111 -7.49 25.91 -13.22
C VAL A 111 -8.30 25.19 -12.15
N SER A 112 -8.87 24.06 -12.47
CA SER A 112 -9.75 23.36 -11.56
C SER A 112 -9.05 22.56 -10.47
#